data_14236bc8ff69b604111bc2a6fa7b5b33
#
_entry.id   14236bc8ff69b604111bc2a6fa7b5b33
#
_cell.length_a   1.000
_cell.length_b   1.000
_cell.length_c   1.000
_cell.angle_alpha   90.00
_cell.angle_beta   90.00
_cell.angle_gamma   90.00
#
_symmetry.space_group_name_H-M   'P 1'
#
loop_
_entity.id
_entity.type
_entity.pdbx_description
1 polymer ?
#
loop_
_entity_poly.entity_id
_entity_poly.type
_entity_poly.pdbx_seq_one_letter_code
_entity_poly.pdbx_strand_id
1 'polypeptide(L)'
;MSKITEEISRRRTFAIISHPDAGKTTLTEKLLLFGGAIHIAGAVKSNKIKKTATSDWMEIEKQRGISVATSVMGFNYGDYKINILDTPGHQDFAEDTYRTLTAVDSVIIVVDVAKGVEQQTRKLMEVCRMRNTPVIIFVNKLDREGRDPFEILDELESELKIDVRPLSWPINIGAKFKGVYNIYEETLDLFTPDKQKISERVEIEDLNDPRIDEAVGEADARKLRDDIELIEGVYPDFDENAYLAGRLAPVFFGSALNTFGVKELLDCFVKIAPAPKPVVAQERQVEPSEDNFSGFVFKIHANMDPNHRSCIAFVKVCSGKFERNAPYRHIRSGKIMKFAAPTAFMAQKKNIVDEAYPGDIVGIPDNGNFKIGDTLTEGEILHYKGLPSFSPEMFKYIENTDPMKSKQLEKGIQQLMDEGVAQLFVNQFNGRKIIGTVGQLQFEVIQYRLLHEYGAQCRWEPLSLYKACWIESDDSEALEAFKKRKHQFMAVDREGRDVFLADSNYVLQMAQSDFPKIKFHFSSEY
;
A
#
# COMPACT_ATOMS: atom_id res chain seq x y z
N MET A 1 -5.42 -32.06 7.61
CA MET A 1 -5.48 -30.91 6.67
C MET A 1 -4.53 -31.16 5.51
N SER A 2 -4.85 -30.68 4.30
CA SER A 2 -3.89 -30.76 3.20
C SER A 2 -2.69 -29.82 3.48
N LYS A 3 -1.51 -30.09 2.90
CA LYS A 3 -0.33 -29.22 3.05
C LYS A 3 -0.66 -27.76 2.63
N ILE A 4 -1.47 -27.57 1.59
CA ILE A 4 -1.91 -26.25 1.13
C ILE A 4 -2.71 -25.53 2.21
N THR A 5 -3.67 -26.20 2.85
CA THR A 5 -4.50 -25.59 3.91
C THR A 5 -3.66 -25.18 5.11
N GLU A 6 -2.68 -25.99 5.51
CA GLU A 6 -1.75 -25.66 6.59
C GLU A 6 -0.90 -24.44 6.22
N GLU A 7 -0.35 -24.41 5.02
CA GLU A 7 0.45 -23.28 4.54
C GLU A 7 -0.35 -21.97 4.42
N ILE A 8 -1.62 -22.04 3.99
CA ILE A 8 -2.54 -20.90 3.95
C ILE A 8 -2.77 -20.33 5.35
N SER A 9 -3.08 -21.20 6.34
CA SER A 9 -3.40 -20.77 7.71
C SER A 9 -2.25 -20.02 8.40
N ARG A 10 -1.02 -20.28 8.00
CA ARG A 10 0.21 -19.67 8.54
C ARG A 10 0.55 -18.32 7.91
N ARG A 11 -0.11 -17.89 6.84
CA ARG A 11 0.24 -16.66 6.12
C ARG A 11 -0.58 -15.47 6.54
N ARG A 12 0.11 -14.33 6.68
CA ARG A 12 -0.50 -13.02 6.93
C ARG A 12 0.13 -12.03 5.97
N THR A 13 -0.70 -11.40 5.14
CA THR A 13 -0.23 -10.42 4.15
C THR A 13 -0.97 -9.12 4.36
N PHE A 14 -0.25 -8.07 4.69
CA PHE A 14 -0.84 -6.78 5.01
C PHE A 14 -0.04 -5.60 4.47
N ALA A 15 -0.73 -4.48 4.26
CA ALA A 15 -0.12 -3.21 3.97
C ALA A 15 -0.08 -2.32 5.22
N ILE A 16 0.93 -1.48 5.31
CA ILE A 16 0.96 -0.39 6.29
C ILE A 16 0.72 0.91 5.53
N ILE A 17 -0.32 1.62 5.94
CA ILE A 17 -0.74 2.89 5.33
C ILE A 17 -0.81 4.00 6.38
N SER A 18 -0.56 5.23 5.95
CA SER A 18 -0.66 6.40 6.82
C SER A 18 -0.61 7.70 6.03
N HIS A 19 -0.94 8.80 6.69
CA HIS A 19 -0.50 10.12 6.26
C HIS A 19 1.03 10.25 6.38
N PRO A 20 1.70 11.11 5.58
CA PRO A 20 3.13 11.39 5.73
C PRO A 20 3.51 11.76 7.16
N ASP A 21 4.68 11.31 7.58
CA ASP A 21 5.24 11.58 8.92
C ASP A 21 4.50 10.94 10.11
N ALA A 22 3.43 10.17 9.95
CA ALA A 22 2.76 9.46 11.06
C ALA A 22 3.64 8.37 11.72
N GLY A 23 4.74 7.97 11.05
CA GLY A 23 5.70 7.00 11.59
C GLY A 23 5.61 5.61 10.99
N LYS A 24 4.99 5.48 9.81
CA LYS A 24 4.82 4.24 9.07
C LYS A 24 6.12 3.45 8.89
N THR A 25 7.11 4.06 8.23
CA THR A 25 8.42 3.43 7.98
C THR A 25 9.14 3.02 9.27
N THR A 26 8.97 3.81 10.34
CA THR A 26 9.51 3.45 11.67
C THR A 26 8.81 2.21 12.22
N LEU A 27 7.48 2.11 12.09
CA LEU A 27 6.73 0.92 12.51
C LEU A 27 7.17 -0.31 11.70
N THR A 28 7.26 -0.19 10.38
CA THR A 28 7.75 -1.26 9.49
C THR A 28 9.12 -1.79 9.93
N GLU A 29 10.09 -0.91 10.18
CA GLU A 29 11.42 -1.28 10.65
C GLU A 29 11.39 -2.02 12.00
N LYS A 30 10.48 -1.62 12.91
CA LYS A 30 10.34 -2.30 14.19
C LYS A 30 9.68 -3.68 14.07
N LEU A 31 8.69 -3.83 13.22
CA LEU A 31 8.10 -5.15 12.91
C LEU A 31 9.14 -6.11 12.33
N LEU A 32 9.97 -5.63 11.40
CA LEU A 32 11.09 -6.41 10.84
C LEU A 32 12.14 -6.77 11.89
N LEU A 33 12.39 -5.89 12.86
CA LEU A 33 13.30 -6.15 13.98
C LEU A 33 12.77 -7.28 14.87
N PHE A 34 11.49 -7.24 15.24
CA PHE A 34 10.86 -8.32 16.03
C PHE A 34 10.81 -9.65 15.28
N GLY A 35 10.62 -9.61 13.96
CA GLY A 35 10.71 -10.80 13.11
C GLY A 35 12.14 -11.32 12.90
N GLY A 36 13.17 -10.68 13.49
CA GLY A 36 14.56 -11.07 13.31
C GLY A 36 15.09 -10.89 11.89
N ALA A 37 14.33 -10.22 11.02
CA ALA A 37 14.71 -9.99 9.63
C ALA A 37 15.82 -8.92 9.49
N ILE A 38 15.90 -8.02 10.46
CA ILE A 38 16.98 -7.02 10.59
C ILE A 38 17.53 -7.01 12.02
N HIS A 39 18.80 -6.67 12.18
CA HIS A 39 19.44 -6.64 13.50
C HIS A 39 19.39 -5.26 14.18
N ILE A 40 19.22 -4.20 13.40
CA ILE A 40 19.13 -2.81 13.89
C ILE A 40 18.13 -2.07 12.99
N ALA A 41 17.11 -1.48 13.57
CA ALA A 41 16.14 -0.64 12.83
C ALA A 41 16.80 0.67 12.36
N GLY A 42 16.48 1.10 11.14
CA GLY A 42 16.84 2.42 10.61
C GLY A 42 15.91 3.51 11.14
N ALA A 43 16.34 4.76 11.09
CA ALA A 43 15.50 5.92 11.45
C ALA A 43 15.46 6.92 10.28
N VAL A 44 14.26 7.34 9.91
CA VAL A 44 14.01 8.23 8.75
C VAL A 44 14.51 9.66 8.97
N LYS A 45 14.58 10.15 10.22
CA LYS A 45 14.93 11.55 10.53
C LYS A 45 15.89 11.70 11.72
N SER A 46 17.06 11.11 11.65
CA SER A 46 18.09 11.43 12.63
C SER A 46 19.38 11.81 11.91
N ASN A 47 19.77 13.10 11.96
CA ASN A 47 21.07 13.58 11.47
C ASN A 47 22.27 12.91 12.16
N LYS A 48 22.05 12.03 13.13
CA LYS A 48 23.07 11.31 13.89
C LYS A 48 23.19 9.83 13.54
N ILE A 49 22.23 9.24 12.81
CA ILE A 49 22.24 7.83 12.43
C ILE A 49 22.45 7.73 10.91
N LYS A 50 23.59 7.25 10.49
CA LYS A 50 23.97 7.07 9.06
C LYS A 50 23.22 5.92 8.35
N LYS A 51 22.27 5.23 9.00
CA LYS A 51 21.57 4.08 8.42
C LYS A 51 20.18 4.52 7.93
N THR A 52 19.96 4.40 6.62
CA THR A 52 18.64 4.61 6.00
C THR A 52 17.69 3.46 6.32
N ALA A 53 16.38 3.68 6.22
CA ALA A 53 15.38 2.64 6.42
C ALA A 53 15.55 1.50 5.40
N THR A 54 15.22 0.28 5.82
CA THR A 54 15.31 -0.92 4.98
C THR A 54 14.31 -0.88 3.83
N SER A 55 13.16 -0.22 4.04
CA SER A 55 12.11 -0.01 3.03
C SER A 55 12.50 0.98 1.95
N ASP A 56 13.36 1.98 2.25
CA ASP A 56 13.77 3.02 1.31
C ASP A 56 15.02 2.57 0.54
N TRP A 57 14.82 1.90 -0.59
CA TRP A 57 15.92 1.34 -1.37
C TRP A 57 16.37 2.24 -2.53
N MET A 58 15.50 3.12 -3.05
CA MET A 58 15.83 4.06 -4.12
C MET A 58 16.71 5.20 -3.59
N GLU A 59 17.67 5.65 -4.40
CA GLU A 59 18.54 6.77 -4.02
C GLU A 59 17.77 8.07 -3.80
N ILE A 60 16.71 8.31 -4.59
CA ILE A 60 15.84 9.47 -4.42
C ILE A 60 15.05 9.44 -3.12
N GLU A 61 14.62 8.25 -2.66
CA GLU A 61 13.96 8.07 -1.35
C GLU A 61 14.90 8.43 -0.21
N LYS A 62 16.15 7.95 -0.27
CA LYS A 62 17.18 8.24 0.73
C LYS A 62 17.54 9.71 0.78
N GLN A 63 17.67 10.38 -0.38
CA GLN A 63 17.99 11.80 -0.47
C GLN A 63 16.86 12.68 0.07
N ARG A 64 15.60 12.32 -0.19
CA ARG A 64 14.44 13.11 0.21
C ARG A 64 13.83 12.69 1.55
N GLY A 65 14.15 11.50 2.04
CA GLY A 65 13.62 10.92 3.28
C GLY A 65 12.12 10.64 3.22
N ILE A 66 11.62 10.28 2.03
CA ILE A 66 10.22 9.89 1.77
C ILE A 66 10.20 8.64 0.90
N SER A 67 9.31 7.70 1.21
CA SER A 67 9.06 6.53 0.35
C SER A 67 8.26 6.95 -0.88
N VAL A 68 8.74 6.53 -2.06
CA VAL A 68 8.18 6.85 -3.38
C VAL A 68 7.40 5.67 -3.95
N ALA A 69 7.82 4.45 -3.60
CA ALA A 69 7.22 3.23 -4.07
C ALA A 69 7.00 2.23 -2.92
N THR A 70 6.01 1.36 -3.08
CA THR A 70 5.77 0.27 -2.12
C THR A 70 6.94 -0.70 -2.08
N SER A 71 7.42 -1.01 -0.89
CA SER A 71 8.41 -2.06 -0.64
C SER A 71 7.71 -3.33 -0.17
N VAL A 72 8.10 -4.47 -0.76
CA VAL A 72 7.61 -5.80 -0.37
C VAL A 72 8.68 -6.46 0.48
N MET A 73 8.32 -6.89 1.67
CA MET A 73 9.23 -7.52 2.63
C MET A 73 8.52 -8.67 3.34
N GLY A 74 9.27 -9.72 3.70
CA GLY A 74 8.74 -10.85 4.44
C GLY A 74 9.64 -11.23 5.62
N PHE A 75 9.05 -11.90 6.60
CA PHE A 75 9.74 -12.52 7.72
C PHE A 75 8.87 -13.61 8.35
N ASN A 76 9.49 -14.44 9.18
CA ASN A 76 8.76 -15.41 10.00
C ASN A 76 8.60 -14.85 11.42
N TYR A 77 7.44 -15.08 12.04
CA TYR A 77 7.16 -14.71 13.42
C TYR A 77 6.38 -15.84 14.09
N GLY A 78 7.02 -16.54 15.03
CA GLY A 78 6.49 -17.81 15.53
C GLY A 78 6.26 -18.79 14.37
N ASP A 79 5.06 -19.36 14.30
CA ASP A 79 4.66 -20.28 13.22
C ASP A 79 4.11 -19.57 11.98
N TYR A 80 4.04 -18.23 12.00
CA TYR A 80 3.47 -17.44 10.91
C TYR A 80 4.53 -16.95 9.92
N LYS A 81 4.15 -16.93 8.65
CA LYS A 81 4.89 -16.27 7.57
C LYS A 81 4.20 -14.95 7.25
N ILE A 82 4.90 -13.86 7.43
CA ILE A 82 4.37 -12.51 7.32
C ILE A 82 4.92 -11.84 6.08
N ASN A 83 4.03 -11.26 5.27
CA ASN A 83 4.37 -10.41 4.14
C ASN A 83 3.88 -8.98 4.43
N ILE A 84 4.82 -8.03 4.48
CA ILE A 84 4.54 -6.60 4.67
C ILE A 84 4.70 -5.89 3.34
N LEU A 85 3.73 -5.04 3.01
CA LEU A 85 3.79 -4.08 1.93
C LEU A 85 3.83 -2.68 2.54
N ASP A 86 5.03 -2.10 2.60
CA ASP A 86 5.22 -0.73 3.10
C ASP A 86 4.95 0.27 1.98
N THR A 87 3.82 0.97 2.05
CA THR A 87 3.33 1.84 0.98
C THR A 87 3.90 3.26 1.10
N PRO A 88 3.98 4.06 0.02
CA PRO A 88 4.30 5.48 0.16
C PRO A 88 3.20 6.21 0.95
N GLY A 89 3.62 7.13 1.85
CA GLY A 89 2.68 7.94 2.63
C GLY A 89 2.20 9.20 1.90
N HIS A 90 2.95 9.67 0.89
CA HIS A 90 2.66 10.92 0.20
C HIS A 90 1.53 10.75 -0.82
N GLN A 91 0.60 11.71 -0.85
CA GLN A 91 -0.59 11.67 -1.73
C GLN A 91 -0.25 11.55 -3.23
N ASP A 92 0.88 12.10 -3.67
CA ASP A 92 1.32 12.01 -5.06
C ASP A 92 1.55 10.56 -5.53
N PHE A 93 1.77 9.62 -4.60
CA PHE A 93 1.97 8.20 -4.88
C PHE A 93 0.78 7.33 -4.48
N ALA A 94 -0.40 7.93 -4.30
CA ALA A 94 -1.60 7.23 -3.85
C ALA A 94 -2.02 6.08 -4.77
N GLU A 95 -1.82 6.18 -6.10
CA GLU A 95 -2.14 5.10 -7.04
C GLU A 95 -1.32 3.83 -6.77
N ASP A 96 -0.03 3.95 -6.40
CA ASP A 96 0.78 2.79 -6.02
C ASP A 96 0.24 2.14 -4.75
N THR A 97 -0.18 2.96 -3.78
CA THR A 97 -0.84 2.47 -2.56
C THR A 97 -2.15 1.76 -2.88
N TYR A 98 -3.00 2.32 -3.73
CA TYR A 98 -4.29 1.70 -4.09
C TYR A 98 -4.09 0.34 -4.77
N ARG A 99 -3.13 0.24 -5.70
CA ARG A 99 -2.76 -1.05 -6.34
C ARG A 99 -2.23 -2.05 -5.34
N THR A 100 -1.39 -1.60 -4.42
CA THR A 100 -0.85 -2.44 -3.35
C THR A 100 -1.96 -3.03 -2.47
N LEU A 101 -3.00 -2.24 -2.16
CA LEU A 101 -4.16 -2.69 -1.38
C LEU A 101 -4.95 -3.82 -2.07
N THR A 102 -4.79 -4.05 -3.37
CA THR A 102 -5.39 -5.22 -4.04
C THR A 102 -4.70 -6.53 -3.70
N ALA A 103 -3.44 -6.48 -3.29
CA ALA A 103 -2.61 -7.65 -3.03
C ALA A 103 -2.57 -8.07 -1.56
N VAL A 104 -3.24 -7.34 -0.67
CA VAL A 104 -3.22 -7.63 0.78
C VAL A 104 -4.56 -8.13 1.29
N ASP A 105 -4.49 -8.86 2.39
CA ASP A 105 -5.65 -9.45 3.05
C ASP A 105 -6.11 -8.63 4.26
N SER A 106 -5.26 -7.73 4.78
CA SER A 106 -5.56 -6.78 5.87
C SER A 106 -4.66 -5.54 5.78
N VAL A 107 -4.95 -4.52 6.62
CA VAL A 107 -4.24 -3.24 6.61
C VAL A 107 -3.97 -2.78 8.05
N ILE A 108 -2.79 -2.20 8.29
CA ILE A 108 -2.51 -1.43 9.49
C ILE A 108 -2.47 0.05 9.11
N ILE A 109 -3.35 0.86 9.73
CA ILE A 109 -3.36 2.31 9.60
C ILE A 109 -2.57 2.92 10.76
N VAL A 110 -1.57 3.75 10.45
CA VAL A 110 -0.80 4.48 11.47
C VAL A 110 -1.32 5.90 11.56
N VAL A 111 -1.71 6.31 12.77
CA VAL A 111 -2.24 7.64 13.09
C VAL A 111 -1.31 8.32 14.10
N ASP A 112 -1.01 9.59 13.90
CA ASP A 112 -0.22 10.40 14.84
C ASP A 112 -1.14 10.92 15.95
N VAL A 113 -0.83 10.63 17.23
CA VAL A 113 -1.66 11.02 18.38
C VAL A 113 -1.90 12.54 18.47
N ALA A 114 -0.99 13.36 17.96
CA ALA A 114 -1.12 14.81 17.98
C ALA A 114 -1.99 15.35 16.83
N LYS A 115 -1.97 14.66 15.67
CA LYS A 115 -2.63 15.14 14.46
C LYS A 115 -4.00 14.50 14.21
N GLY A 116 -4.22 13.27 14.70
CA GLY A 116 -5.45 12.51 14.47
C GLY A 116 -5.60 12.05 13.02
N VAL A 117 -6.84 12.06 12.53
CA VAL A 117 -7.20 11.61 11.18
C VAL A 117 -6.92 12.70 10.14
N GLU A 118 -5.91 12.48 9.32
CA GLU A 118 -5.52 13.40 8.26
C GLU A 118 -6.13 13.01 6.89
N GLN A 119 -6.12 13.92 5.93
CA GLN A 119 -6.81 13.75 4.64
C GLN A 119 -6.44 12.46 3.90
N GLN A 120 -5.15 12.10 3.89
CA GLN A 120 -4.71 10.88 3.20
C GLN A 120 -5.24 9.62 3.88
N THR A 121 -5.32 9.62 5.22
CA THR A 121 -5.90 8.51 5.99
C THR A 121 -7.36 8.26 5.61
N ARG A 122 -8.17 9.32 5.44
CA ARG A 122 -9.58 9.20 4.98
C ARG A 122 -9.68 8.56 3.61
N LYS A 123 -8.90 9.04 2.64
CA LYS A 123 -8.89 8.50 1.26
C LYS A 123 -8.50 7.02 1.22
N LEU A 124 -7.48 6.64 1.98
CA LEU A 124 -7.02 5.25 2.06
C LEU A 124 -8.05 4.34 2.73
N MET A 125 -8.74 4.84 3.77
CA MET A 125 -9.82 4.10 4.42
C MET A 125 -11.01 3.87 3.48
N GLU A 126 -11.33 4.82 2.60
CA GLU A 126 -12.37 4.64 1.57
C GLU A 126 -12.05 3.44 0.66
N VAL A 127 -10.79 3.30 0.24
CA VAL A 127 -10.35 2.16 -0.58
C VAL A 127 -10.46 0.85 0.21
N CYS A 128 -10.04 0.83 1.47
CA CYS A 128 -10.19 -0.35 2.33
C CYS A 128 -11.67 -0.76 2.47
N ARG A 129 -12.56 0.21 2.65
CA ARG A 129 -14.02 -0.02 2.76
C ARG A 129 -14.62 -0.57 1.47
N MET A 130 -14.25 -0.01 0.30
CA MET A 130 -14.73 -0.51 -1.01
C MET A 130 -14.39 -2.00 -1.23
N ARG A 131 -13.36 -2.50 -0.57
CA ARG A 131 -12.88 -3.88 -0.70
C ARG A 131 -13.21 -4.76 0.51
N ASN A 132 -13.90 -4.23 1.52
CA ASN A 132 -14.12 -4.89 2.81
C ASN A 132 -12.82 -5.46 3.41
N THR A 133 -11.73 -4.68 3.31
CA THR A 133 -10.43 -5.06 3.85
C THR A 133 -10.40 -4.77 5.35
N PRO A 134 -10.13 -5.76 6.21
CA PRO A 134 -10.00 -5.54 7.65
C PRO A 134 -8.86 -4.56 7.95
N VAL A 135 -9.14 -3.68 8.92
CA VAL A 135 -8.21 -2.61 9.30
C VAL A 135 -7.92 -2.69 10.78
N ILE A 136 -6.64 -2.61 11.15
CA ILE A 136 -6.18 -2.36 12.52
C ILE A 136 -5.60 -0.94 12.55
N ILE A 137 -5.84 -0.20 13.62
CA ILE A 137 -5.34 1.16 13.78
C ILE A 137 -4.25 1.19 14.85
N PHE A 138 -3.12 1.80 14.54
CA PHE A 138 -2.03 2.03 15.49
C PHE A 138 -1.87 3.54 15.73
N VAL A 139 -2.29 4.00 16.90
CA VAL A 139 -2.10 5.38 17.36
C VAL A 139 -0.68 5.53 17.89
N ASN A 140 0.15 6.25 17.15
CA ASN A 140 1.59 6.31 17.31
C ASN A 140 2.04 7.62 17.96
N LYS A 141 3.25 7.62 18.48
CA LYS A 141 3.99 8.76 19.06
C LYS A 141 3.47 9.20 20.45
N LEU A 142 2.98 8.27 21.26
CA LEU A 142 2.55 8.56 22.62
C LEU A 142 3.64 9.16 23.55
N ASP A 143 4.91 9.03 23.15
CA ASP A 143 6.05 9.67 23.81
C ASP A 143 6.10 11.20 23.62
N ARG A 144 5.17 11.78 22.87
CA ARG A 144 5.04 13.21 22.60
C ARG A 144 3.71 13.74 23.10
N GLU A 145 3.65 15.06 23.31
CA GLU A 145 2.38 15.74 23.57
C GLU A 145 1.38 15.44 22.44
N GLY A 146 0.18 15.07 22.82
CA GLY A 146 -0.87 14.68 21.88
C GLY A 146 -2.26 14.98 22.46
N ARG A 147 -3.27 14.55 21.71
CA ARG A 147 -4.67 14.71 22.06
C ARG A 147 -5.09 13.59 23.03
N ASP A 148 -6.20 13.82 23.71
CA ASP A 148 -6.80 12.80 24.57
C ASP A 148 -7.14 11.52 23.78
N PRO A 149 -6.85 10.31 24.31
CA PRO A 149 -7.14 9.07 23.62
C PRO A 149 -8.62 8.88 23.24
N PHE A 150 -9.56 9.31 24.09
CA PHE A 150 -11.00 9.24 23.77
C PHE A 150 -11.36 10.17 22.62
N GLU A 151 -10.82 11.41 22.57
CA GLU A 151 -11.03 12.31 21.44
C GLU A 151 -10.51 11.70 20.13
N ILE A 152 -9.39 10.97 20.19
CA ILE A 152 -8.88 10.26 19.01
C ILE A 152 -9.81 9.13 18.58
N LEU A 153 -10.36 8.35 19.51
CA LEU A 153 -11.32 7.28 19.18
C LEU A 153 -12.59 7.85 18.53
N ASP A 154 -13.16 8.92 19.08
CA ASP A 154 -14.33 9.61 18.52
C ASP A 154 -14.06 10.13 17.10
N GLU A 155 -12.88 10.68 16.86
CA GLU A 155 -12.48 11.13 15.53
C GLU A 155 -12.28 9.97 14.56
N LEU A 156 -11.69 8.87 15.00
CA LEU A 156 -11.53 7.66 14.19
C LEU A 156 -12.89 7.13 13.72
N GLU A 157 -13.88 7.03 14.61
CA GLU A 157 -15.23 6.58 14.26
C GLU A 157 -15.93 7.54 13.30
N SER A 158 -15.95 8.84 13.63
CA SER A 158 -16.66 9.84 12.84
C SER A 158 -16.05 10.07 11.46
N GLU A 159 -14.71 10.15 11.36
CA GLU A 159 -14.02 10.49 10.14
C GLU A 159 -13.75 9.26 9.24
N LEU A 160 -13.45 8.10 9.85
CA LEU A 160 -13.22 6.87 9.11
C LEU A 160 -14.49 6.05 8.89
N LYS A 161 -15.60 6.41 9.55
CA LYS A 161 -16.92 5.73 9.45
C LYS A 161 -16.79 4.22 9.66
N ILE A 162 -16.15 3.82 10.74
CA ILE A 162 -15.95 2.44 11.16
C ILE A 162 -16.05 2.40 12.69
N ASP A 163 -16.69 1.38 13.22
CA ASP A 163 -16.69 1.17 14.66
C ASP A 163 -15.27 0.86 15.14
N VAL A 164 -14.88 1.36 16.31
CA VAL A 164 -13.56 1.07 16.88
C VAL A 164 -13.68 0.33 18.20
N ARG A 165 -12.68 -0.53 18.48
CA ARG A 165 -12.49 -1.15 19.79
C ARG A 165 -11.02 -1.00 20.20
N PRO A 166 -10.70 -0.24 21.26
CA PRO A 166 -9.35 -0.24 21.80
C PRO A 166 -9.02 -1.62 22.38
N LEU A 167 -7.91 -2.20 21.95
CA LEU A 167 -7.34 -3.44 22.48
C LEU A 167 -6.10 -3.17 23.33
N SER A 168 -5.64 -1.94 23.40
CA SER A 168 -4.68 -1.47 24.38
C SER A 168 -5.03 -0.03 24.79
N TRP A 169 -4.62 0.38 26.00
CA TRP A 169 -4.92 1.70 26.53
C TRP A 169 -3.69 2.37 27.14
N PRO A 170 -3.39 3.64 26.81
CA PRO A 170 -2.19 4.32 27.31
C PRO A 170 -2.36 4.81 28.74
N ILE A 171 -1.31 4.69 29.53
CA ILE A 171 -1.20 5.28 30.85
C ILE A 171 -0.48 6.63 30.72
N ASN A 172 -1.27 7.68 30.59
CA ASN A 172 -0.85 9.02 30.23
C ASN A 172 -0.23 9.12 28.80
N ILE A 173 0.16 10.33 28.41
CA ILE A 173 0.81 10.65 27.13
C ILE A 173 1.90 11.71 27.32
N GLY A 174 2.75 11.90 26.33
CA GLY A 174 3.82 12.89 26.35
C GLY A 174 4.88 12.60 27.41
N ALA A 175 5.32 13.62 28.11
CA ALA A 175 6.34 13.50 29.16
C ALA A 175 5.91 12.63 30.37
N LYS A 176 4.60 12.42 30.53
CA LYS A 176 4.01 11.61 31.59
C LYS A 176 3.69 10.17 31.16
N PHE A 177 3.97 9.81 29.92
CA PHE A 177 3.69 8.47 29.39
C PHE A 177 4.44 7.40 30.18
N LYS A 178 3.72 6.48 30.82
CA LYS A 178 4.27 5.44 31.70
C LYS A 178 4.22 4.05 31.09
N GLY A 179 3.24 3.80 30.23
CA GLY A 179 3.04 2.46 29.67
C GLY A 179 1.70 2.32 28.99
N VAL A 180 1.39 1.07 28.65
CA VAL A 180 0.11 0.68 28.03
C VAL A 180 -0.43 -0.53 28.76
N TYR A 181 -1.71 -0.51 29.05
CA TYR A 181 -2.46 -1.69 29.44
C TYR A 181 -2.99 -2.39 28.19
N ASN A 182 -2.62 -3.65 28.00
CA ASN A 182 -3.13 -4.47 26.90
C ASN A 182 -4.46 -5.09 27.35
N ILE A 183 -5.57 -4.56 26.83
CA ILE A 183 -6.92 -5.03 27.17
C ILE A 183 -7.17 -6.44 26.64
N TYR A 184 -6.57 -6.79 25.46
CA TYR A 184 -6.79 -8.08 24.82
C TYR A 184 -6.09 -9.25 25.53
N GLU A 185 -4.91 -9.01 26.14
CA GLU A 185 -4.11 -10.02 26.82
C GLU A 185 -4.08 -9.83 28.34
N GLU A 186 -4.72 -8.77 28.86
CA GLU A 186 -4.76 -8.40 30.28
C GLU A 186 -3.35 -8.26 30.89
N THR A 187 -2.45 -7.55 30.18
CA THR A 187 -1.06 -7.35 30.60
C THR A 187 -0.70 -5.87 30.68
N LEU A 188 0.26 -5.55 31.56
CA LEU A 188 0.80 -4.20 31.71
C LEU A 188 2.20 -4.12 31.12
N ASP A 189 2.37 -3.25 30.12
CA ASP A 189 3.65 -2.98 29.48
C ASP A 189 4.15 -1.59 29.88
N LEU A 190 5.31 -1.53 30.56
CA LEU A 190 5.88 -0.28 31.04
C LEU A 190 6.81 0.36 30.03
N PHE A 191 6.72 1.68 29.91
CA PHE A 191 7.53 2.47 29.02
C PHE A 191 8.91 2.78 29.62
N THR A 192 9.95 2.40 28.94
CA THR A 192 11.33 2.83 29.20
C THR A 192 11.85 3.60 28.00
N PRO A 193 12.36 4.85 28.17
CA PRO A 193 12.84 5.67 27.05
C PRO A 193 14.16 5.14 26.46
N ASP A 194 14.21 3.88 26.09
CA ASP A 194 15.37 3.24 25.49
C ASP A 194 14.98 2.67 24.11
N LYS A 195 15.54 3.23 23.06
CA LYS A 195 15.26 2.87 21.65
C LYS A 195 15.58 1.42 21.29
N GLN A 196 16.27 0.69 22.16
CA GLN A 196 16.77 -0.66 21.91
C GLN A 196 16.21 -1.73 22.85
N LYS A 197 15.59 -1.34 23.95
CA LYS A 197 15.00 -2.29 24.91
C LYS A 197 13.55 -2.60 24.55
N ILE A 198 13.19 -3.87 24.68
CA ILE A 198 11.81 -4.34 24.72
C ILE A 198 11.17 -3.76 25.99
N SER A 199 9.89 -3.36 25.93
CA SER A 199 9.11 -2.94 27.07
C SER A 199 9.22 -3.97 28.21
N GLU A 200 9.25 -3.50 29.45
CA GLU A 200 9.19 -4.36 30.62
C GLU A 200 7.73 -4.77 30.83
N ARG A 201 7.42 -6.04 30.58
CA ARG A 201 6.08 -6.60 30.83
C ARG A 201 5.96 -6.95 32.29
N VAL A 202 4.94 -6.43 32.95
CA VAL A 202 4.53 -6.79 34.29
C VAL A 202 3.38 -7.78 34.19
N GLU A 203 3.58 -8.99 34.68
CA GLU A 203 2.50 -9.97 34.76
C GLU A 203 1.56 -9.56 35.90
N ILE A 204 0.31 -9.37 35.59
CA ILE A 204 -0.77 -9.01 36.51
C ILE A 204 -1.86 -10.07 36.46
N GLU A 205 -2.64 -10.20 37.54
CA GLU A 205 -3.74 -11.16 37.60
C GLU A 205 -5.02 -10.59 36.99
N ASP A 206 -5.29 -9.33 37.25
CA ASP A 206 -6.41 -8.55 36.73
C ASP A 206 -6.13 -7.05 36.83
N LEU A 207 -7.09 -6.21 36.43
CA LEU A 207 -7.00 -4.75 36.49
C LEU A 207 -6.91 -4.18 37.90
N ASN A 208 -7.28 -4.95 38.95
CA ASN A 208 -7.21 -4.55 40.35
C ASN A 208 -5.92 -4.99 41.02
N ASP A 209 -5.01 -5.65 40.30
CA ASP A 209 -3.75 -6.11 40.86
C ASP A 209 -2.94 -4.95 41.44
N PRO A 210 -2.50 -5.04 42.72
CA PRO A 210 -1.72 -4.00 43.39
C PRO A 210 -0.39 -3.66 42.67
N ARG A 211 0.14 -4.59 41.90
CA ARG A 211 1.36 -4.37 41.11
C ARG A 211 1.21 -3.24 40.09
N ILE A 212 -0.03 -2.95 39.65
CA ILE A 212 -0.31 -1.79 38.78
C ILE A 212 -0.05 -0.49 39.55
N ASP A 213 -0.57 -0.39 40.81
CA ASP A 213 -0.38 0.79 41.66
C ASP A 213 1.10 1.02 41.98
N GLU A 214 1.85 -0.06 42.23
CA GLU A 214 3.29 -0.01 42.47
C GLU A 214 4.06 0.46 41.25
N ALA A 215 3.67 0.00 40.06
CA ALA A 215 4.36 0.28 38.80
C ALA A 215 4.10 1.70 38.26
N VAL A 216 2.86 2.18 38.31
CA VAL A 216 2.47 3.46 37.72
C VAL A 216 2.05 4.52 38.73
N GLY A 217 1.86 4.17 39.99
CA GLY A 217 1.38 5.02 41.06
C GLY A 217 -0.14 5.03 41.18
N GLU A 218 -0.66 5.16 42.43
CA GLU A 218 -2.09 5.03 42.75
C GLU A 218 -3.01 5.94 41.93
N ALA A 219 -2.60 7.19 41.63
CA ALA A 219 -3.42 8.13 40.90
C ALA A 219 -3.61 7.70 39.42
N ASP A 220 -2.55 7.25 38.76
CA ASP A 220 -2.59 6.82 37.38
C ASP A 220 -3.23 5.43 37.25
N ALA A 221 -3.03 4.55 38.23
CA ALA A 221 -3.70 3.26 38.30
C ALA A 221 -5.23 3.40 38.46
N ARG A 222 -5.68 4.34 39.29
CA ARG A 222 -7.10 4.66 39.42
C ARG A 222 -7.67 5.19 38.13
N LYS A 223 -7.00 6.17 37.51
CA LYS A 223 -7.42 6.70 36.22
C LYS A 223 -7.51 5.61 35.15
N LEU A 224 -6.53 4.70 35.11
CA LEU A 224 -6.57 3.56 34.19
C LEU A 224 -7.83 2.72 34.38
N ARG A 225 -8.19 2.39 35.64
CA ARG A 225 -9.39 1.61 35.95
C ARG A 225 -10.66 2.33 35.51
N ASP A 226 -10.76 3.62 35.81
CA ASP A 226 -11.90 4.45 35.41
C ASP A 226 -12.01 4.51 33.87
N ASP A 227 -10.89 4.68 33.17
CA ASP A 227 -10.85 4.71 31.69
C ASP A 227 -11.27 3.36 31.08
N ILE A 228 -10.81 2.23 31.65
CA ILE A 228 -11.20 0.89 31.15
C ILE A 228 -12.68 0.61 31.42
N GLU A 229 -13.22 0.97 32.58
CA GLU A 229 -14.66 0.84 32.87
C GLU A 229 -15.49 1.64 31.84
N LEU A 230 -15.02 2.84 31.48
CA LEU A 230 -15.67 3.65 30.45
C LEU A 230 -15.61 2.98 29.08
N ILE A 231 -14.45 2.41 28.70
CA ILE A 231 -14.28 1.69 27.43
C ILE A 231 -15.23 0.50 27.35
N GLU A 232 -15.33 -0.29 28.41
CA GLU A 232 -16.22 -1.45 28.45
C GLU A 232 -17.70 -1.06 28.42
N GLY A 233 -18.05 0.13 28.92
CA GLY A 233 -19.42 0.63 28.90
C GLY A 233 -19.85 1.30 27.60
N VAL A 234 -18.92 1.86 26.83
CA VAL A 234 -19.19 2.69 25.64
C VAL A 234 -18.92 1.96 24.33
N TYR A 235 -17.79 1.25 24.23
CA TYR A 235 -17.40 0.59 22.99
C TYR A 235 -17.87 -0.87 22.95
N PRO A 236 -18.23 -1.40 21.77
CA PRO A 236 -18.63 -2.80 21.62
C PRO A 236 -17.45 -3.73 21.97
N ASP A 237 -17.75 -4.93 22.45
CA ASP A 237 -16.74 -5.98 22.62
C ASP A 237 -16.07 -6.29 21.29
N PHE A 238 -14.82 -6.79 21.36
CA PHE A 238 -14.11 -7.18 20.15
C PHE A 238 -14.81 -8.38 19.48
N ASP A 239 -15.41 -8.13 18.32
CA ASP A 239 -16.01 -9.16 17.45
C ASP A 239 -15.09 -9.40 16.25
N GLU A 240 -14.44 -10.57 16.24
CA GLU A 240 -13.56 -10.98 15.14
C GLU A 240 -14.30 -11.01 13.79
N ASN A 241 -15.57 -11.40 13.75
CA ASN A 241 -16.35 -11.43 12.50
C ASN A 241 -16.65 -10.00 12.00
N ALA A 242 -16.92 -9.06 12.90
CA ALA A 242 -17.10 -7.66 12.52
C ALA A 242 -15.77 -7.06 12.00
N TYR A 243 -14.64 -7.39 12.63
CA TYR A 243 -13.32 -7.00 12.16
C TYR A 243 -13.00 -7.59 10.78
N LEU A 244 -13.17 -8.89 10.59
CA LEU A 244 -12.91 -9.57 9.30
C LEU A 244 -13.82 -9.07 8.17
N ALA A 245 -15.00 -8.57 8.50
CA ALA A 245 -15.93 -7.93 7.57
C ALA A 245 -15.62 -6.45 7.30
N GLY A 246 -14.59 -5.86 7.93
CA GLY A 246 -14.22 -4.46 7.79
C GLY A 246 -15.20 -3.47 8.43
N ARG A 247 -15.97 -3.89 9.43
CA ARG A 247 -16.97 -3.06 10.16
C ARG A 247 -16.44 -2.55 11.49
N LEU A 248 -15.51 -3.26 12.11
CA LEU A 248 -14.87 -2.93 13.38
C LEU A 248 -13.36 -2.86 13.19
N ALA A 249 -12.71 -1.83 13.73
CA ALA A 249 -11.27 -1.68 13.74
C ALA A 249 -10.71 -1.78 15.16
N PRO A 250 -9.88 -2.79 15.47
CA PRO A 250 -9.08 -2.80 16.68
C PRO A 250 -8.11 -1.62 16.71
N VAL A 251 -7.97 -0.97 17.87
CA VAL A 251 -7.06 0.17 18.07
C VAL A 251 -5.98 -0.17 19.08
N PHE A 252 -4.74 0.06 18.69
CA PHE A 252 -3.55 -0.06 19.53
C PHE A 252 -2.88 1.29 19.71
N PHE A 253 -2.29 1.49 20.88
CA PHE A 253 -1.56 2.71 21.24
C PHE A 253 -0.09 2.38 21.48
N GLY A 254 0.83 3.27 21.01
CA GLY A 254 2.25 3.03 21.23
C GLY A 254 3.18 4.14 20.73
N SER A 255 4.48 3.83 20.75
CA SER A 255 5.54 4.66 20.18
C SER A 255 6.48 3.79 19.36
N ALA A 256 6.31 3.80 18.05
CA ALA A 256 7.16 3.02 17.16
C ALA A 256 8.65 3.41 17.28
N LEU A 257 8.95 4.69 17.48
CA LEU A 257 10.33 5.17 17.65
C LEU A 257 11.03 4.47 18.83
N ASN A 258 10.31 4.34 19.94
CA ASN A 258 10.82 3.74 21.16
C ASN A 258 10.55 2.22 21.25
N THR A 259 10.02 1.62 20.18
CA THR A 259 9.73 0.18 20.09
C THR A 259 8.61 -0.28 21.04
N PHE A 260 7.75 0.66 21.46
CA PHE A 260 6.74 0.43 22.49
C PHE A 260 5.35 0.20 21.87
N GLY A 261 4.60 -0.78 22.38
CA GLY A 261 3.29 -1.18 21.85
C GLY A 261 3.35 -1.91 20.51
N VAL A 262 4.53 -2.09 19.92
CA VAL A 262 4.71 -2.70 18.60
C VAL A 262 4.69 -4.22 18.66
N LYS A 263 5.26 -4.79 19.73
CA LYS A 263 5.23 -6.24 19.95
C LYS A 263 3.81 -6.70 20.23
N GLU A 264 3.10 -5.99 21.08
CA GLU A 264 1.71 -6.22 21.47
C GLU A 264 0.79 -6.15 20.25
N LEU A 265 0.99 -5.15 19.39
CA LEU A 265 0.32 -5.08 18.09
C LEU A 265 0.61 -6.33 17.24
N LEU A 266 1.87 -6.75 17.12
CA LEU A 266 2.26 -7.89 16.29
C LEU A 266 1.72 -9.21 16.85
N ASP A 267 1.81 -9.41 18.17
CA ASP A 267 1.32 -10.62 18.85
C ASP A 267 -0.20 -10.78 18.66
N CYS A 268 -0.96 -9.70 18.79
CA CYS A 268 -2.40 -9.71 18.52
C CYS A 268 -2.68 -9.85 17.02
N PHE A 269 -1.97 -9.10 16.17
CA PHE A 269 -2.15 -9.12 14.73
C PHE A 269 -2.08 -10.55 14.15
N VAL A 270 -1.07 -11.33 14.51
CA VAL A 270 -0.92 -12.69 13.96
C VAL A 270 -2.06 -13.63 14.35
N LYS A 271 -2.73 -13.34 15.47
CA LYS A 271 -3.88 -14.13 15.96
C LYS A 271 -5.17 -13.77 15.23
N ILE A 272 -5.48 -12.46 15.10
CA ILE A 272 -6.78 -11.98 14.58
C ILE A 272 -6.78 -11.66 13.09
N ALA A 273 -5.62 -11.35 12.48
CA ALA A 273 -5.56 -11.04 11.05
C ALA A 273 -5.97 -12.24 10.19
N PRO A 274 -6.69 -12.00 9.08
CA PRO A 274 -7.15 -13.10 8.23
C PRO A 274 -5.98 -13.86 7.60
N ALA A 275 -6.17 -15.15 7.41
CA ALA A 275 -5.44 -15.90 6.41
C ALA A 275 -5.81 -15.37 5.01
N PRO A 276 -5.06 -15.75 3.95
CA PRO A 276 -5.38 -15.36 2.58
C PRO A 276 -6.85 -15.55 2.23
N LYS A 277 -7.47 -14.47 1.73
CA LYS A 277 -8.89 -14.43 1.40
C LYS A 277 -9.15 -14.85 -0.04
N PRO A 278 -10.38 -15.32 -0.37
CA PRO A 278 -10.80 -15.50 -1.76
C PRO A 278 -10.66 -14.23 -2.57
N VAL A 279 -10.24 -14.35 -3.82
CA VAL A 279 -10.05 -13.22 -4.73
C VAL A 279 -11.03 -13.31 -5.89
N VAL A 280 -11.67 -12.18 -6.24
CA VAL A 280 -12.67 -12.12 -7.31
C VAL A 280 -11.97 -11.90 -8.65
N ALA A 281 -12.10 -12.86 -9.57
CA ALA A 281 -11.82 -12.70 -10.99
C ALA A 281 -13.09 -12.27 -11.74
N GLN A 282 -12.96 -11.88 -13.01
CA GLN A 282 -14.12 -11.54 -13.84
C GLN A 282 -15.03 -12.75 -14.04
N GLU A 283 -14.44 -13.93 -14.16
CA GLU A 283 -15.13 -15.19 -14.45
C GLU A 283 -15.78 -15.80 -13.20
N ARG A 284 -15.10 -15.73 -12.06
CA ARG A 284 -15.56 -16.35 -10.80
C ARG A 284 -14.76 -15.86 -9.59
N GLN A 285 -15.22 -16.25 -8.41
CA GLN A 285 -14.41 -16.17 -7.20
C GLN A 285 -13.41 -17.35 -7.18
N VAL A 286 -12.18 -17.07 -6.79
CA VAL A 286 -11.08 -18.04 -6.69
C VAL A 286 -10.76 -18.25 -5.21
N GLU A 287 -10.83 -19.51 -4.77
CA GLU A 287 -10.54 -19.88 -3.39
C GLU A 287 -9.04 -20.18 -3.20
N PRO A 288 -8.43 -19.72 -2.11
CA PRO A 288 -7.01 -20.00 -1.84
C PRO A 288 -6.68 -21.48 -1.77
N SER A 289 -7.64 -22.32 -1.34
CA SER A 289 -7.49 -23.76 -1.15
C SER A 289 -7.57 -24.59 -2.44
N GLU A 290 -7.81 -23.98 -3.60
CA GLU A 290 -7.81 -24.67 -4.89
C GLU A 290 -6.43 -25.26 -5.21
N ASP A 291 -6.41 -26.42 -5.88
CA ASP A 291 -5.17 -27.12 -6.20
C ASP A 291 -4.34 -26.43 -7.29
N ASN A 292 -5.02 -25.80 -8.27
CA ASN A 292 -4.36 -25.16 -9.40
C ASN A 292 -3.85 -23.78 -9.02
N PHE A 293 -2.61 -23.49 -9.42
CA PHE A 293 -2.02 -22.19 -9.23
C PHE A 293 -2.72 -21.10 -10.06
N SER A 294 -2.97 -19.99 -9.40
CA SER A 294 -3.28 -18.73 -10.04
C SER A 294 -2.70 -17.55 -9.26
N GLY A 295 -2.38 -16.47 -9.96
CA GLY A 295 -1.86 -15.25 -9.37
C GLY A 295 -1.89 -14.09 -10.34
N PHE A 296 -1.77 -12.87 -9.82
CA PHE A 296 -1.78 -11.66 -10.65
C PHE A 296 -0.65 -10.69 -10.29
N VAL A 297 -0.22 -9.94 -11.31
CA VAL A 297 0.80 -8.89 -11.18
C VAL A 297 0.14 -7.62 -10.65
N PHE A 298 0.46 -7.22 -9.41
CA PHE A 298 -0.06 -5.97 -8.85
C PHE A 298 0.93 -4.81 -8.94
N LYS A 299 2.22 -5.12 -9.16
CA LYS A 299 3.30 -4.13 -9.19
C LYS A 299 4.44 -4.59 -10.08
N ILE A 300 5.11 -3.61 -10.70
CA ILE A 300 6.35 -3.81 -11.46
C ILE A 300 7.38 -2.80 -10.96
N HIS A 301 8.63 -3.24 -10.79
CA HIS A 301 9.77 -2.38 -10.56
C HIS A 301 10.83 -2.57 -11.65
N ALA A 302 11.20 -1.48 -12.32
CA ALA A 302 12.33 -1.48 -13.23
C ALA A 302 13.62 -1.06 -12.49
N ASN A 303 14.75 -1.56 -12.99
CA ASN A 303 16.10 -1.12 -12.59
C ASN A 303 16.41 -1.21 -11.08
N MET A 304 15.89 -2.22 -10.38
CA MET A 304 16.25 -2.47 -8.98
C MET A 304 17.76 -2.70 -8.77
N ASP A 305 18.45 -3.15 -9.80
CA ASP A 305 19.92 -3.23 -9.85
C ASP A 305 20.43 -2.30 -10.95
N PRO A 306 21.18 -1.24 -10.60
CA PRO A 306 21.72 -0.30 -11.60
C PRO A 306 22.61 -0.97 -12.65
N ASN A 307 23.21 -2.14 -12.34
CA ASN A 307 24.06 -2.90 -13.25
C ASN A 307 23.30 -3.86 -14.16
N HIS A 308 22.07 -4.21 -13.78
CA HIS A 308 21.21 -5.12 -14.53
C HIS A 308 19.87 -4.46 -14.82
N ARG A 309 19.66 -4.07 -16.08
CA ARG A 309 18.44 -3.41 -16.57
C ARG A 309 17.24 -4.40 -16.64
N SER A 310 16.96 -5.09 -15.55
CA SER A 310 15.84 -6.03 -15.45
C SER A 310 14.70 -5.42 -14.63
N CYS A 311 13.48 -5.66 -15.06
CA CYS A 311 12.29 -5.40 -14.27
C CYS A 311 11.99 -6.59 -13.36
N ILE A 312 11.27 -6.35 -12.28
CA ILE A 312 10.69 -7.39 -11.43
C ILE A 312 9.19 -7.18 -11.39
N ALA A 313 8.44 -8.17 -11.82
CA ALA A 313 7.00 -8.22 -11.66
C ALA A 313 6.65 -8.90 -10.32
N PHE A 314 5.86 -8.24 -9.48
CA PHE A 314 5.41 -8.78 -8.21
C PHE A 314 4.05 -9.45 -8.38
N VAL A 315 4.02 -10.75 -8.18
CA VAL A 315 2.84 -11.59 -8.32
C VAL A 315 2.30 -11.97 -6.95
N LYS A 316 1.03 -11.65 -6.66
CA LYS A 316 0.28 -12.20 -5.54
C LYS A 316 -0.16 -13.61 -5.91
N VAL A 317 0.17 -14.61 -5.11
CA VAL A 317 -0.36 -15.97 -5.24
C VAL A 317 -1.77 -15.98 -4.67
N CYS A 318 -2.76 -16.35 -5.49
CA CYS A 318 -4.19 -16.35 -5.11
C CYS A 318 -4.69 -17.76 -4.80
N SER A 319 -4.27 -18.78 -5.54
CA SER A 319 -4.65 -20.17 -5.32
C SER A 319 -3.52 -21.13 -5.65
N GLY A 320 -3.63 -22.37 -5.19
CA GLY A 320 -2.70 -23.44 -5.49
C GLY A 320 -1.28 -23.22 -4.99
N LYS A 321 -0.32 -23.79 -5.66
CA LYS A 321 1.09 -23.69 -5.31
C LYS A 321 1.90 -23.19 -6.51
N PHE A 322 2.62 -22.09 -6.33
CA PHE A 322 3.64 -21.68 -7.28
C PHE A 322 4.88 -22.55 -7.10
N GLU A 323 5.42 -23.11 -8.19
CA GLU A 323 6.66 -23.88 -8.21
C GLU A 323 7.65 -23.29 -9.21
N ARG A 324 8.90 -23.22 -8.82
CA ARG A 324 10.00 -22.79 -9.68
C ARG A 324 10.12 -23.71 -10.91
N ASN A 325 10.30 -23.13 -12.09
CA ASN A 325 10.41 -23.83 -13.38
C ASN A 325 9.15 -24.59 -13.84
N ALA A 326 8.04 -24.53 -13.11
CA ALA A 326 6.78 -25.06 -13.60
C ALA A 326 6.24 -24.21 -14.77
N PRO A 327 5.44 -24.80 -15.67
CA PRO A 327 4.85 -24.05 -16.78
C PRO A 327 3.59 -23.31 -16.34
N TYR A 328 3.55 -22.00 -16.56
CA TYR A 328 2.38 -21.15 -16.28
C TYR A 328 1.91 -20.46 -17.56
N ARG A 329 0.61 -20.38 -17.73
CA ARG A 329 -0.01 -19.63 -18.82
C ARG A 329 -0.12 -18.16 -18.43
N HIS A 330 0.50 -17.30 -19.21
CA HIS A 330 0.30 -15.85 -19.15
C HIS A 330 -0.95 -15.51 -19.98
N ILE A 331 -2.02 -15.12 -19.30
CA ILE A 331 -3.36 -15.05 -19.91
C ILE A 331 -3.40 -14.03 -21.04
N ARG A 332 -2.96 -12.78 -20.83
CA ARG A 332 -2.97 -11.72 -21.85
C ARG A 332 -2.23 -12.10 -23.12
N SER A 333 -1.07 -12.76 -23.05
CA SER A 333 -0.28 -13.12 -24.24
C SER A 333 -0.55 -14.52 -24.75
N GLY A 334 -1.27 -15.37 -24.01
CA GLY A 334 -1.50 -16.79 -24.31
C GLY A 334 -0.27 -17.70 -24.22
N LYS A 335 0.90 -17.15 -23.88
CA LYS A 335 2.17 -17.88 -23.84
C LYS A 335 2.31 -18.70 -22.56
N ILE A 336 2.99 -19.84 -22.70
CA ILE A 336 3.46 -20.61 -21.53
C ILE A 336 4.83 -20.10 -21.12
N MET A 337 4.98 -19.74 -19.86
CA MET A 337 6.22 -19.21 -19.29
C MET A 337 6.72 -20.10 -18.16
N LYS A 338 8.06 -20.13 -17.97
CA LYS A 338 8.74 -20.80 -16.86
C LYS A 338 9.71 -19.84 -16.22
N PHE A 339 9.80 -19.87 -14.89
CA PHE A 339 10.58 -18.90 -14.13
C PHE A 339 11.72 -19.61 -13.39
N ALA A 340 12.97 -19.37 -13.83
CA ALA A 340 14.17 -20.02 -13.28
C ALA A 340 14.66 -19.37 -11.98
N ALA A 341 14.39 -18.09 -11.77
CA ALA A 341 14.87 -17.33 -10.62
C ALA A 341 13.76 -16.45 -9.99
N PRO A 342 12.60 -17.04 -9.60
CA PRO A 342 11.61 -16.30 -8.85
C PRO A 342 12.20 -15.95 -7.48
N THR A 343 11.87 -14.76 -6.95
CA THR A 343 12.46 -14.25 -5.72
C THR A 343 11.40 -13.91 -4.68
N ALA A 344 11.70 -14.19 -3.41
CA ALA A 344 11.04 -13.55 -2.29
C ALA A 344 11.98 -12.52 -1.66
N PHE A 345 11.40 -11.54 -1.01
CA PHE A 345 12.13 -10.46 -0.37
C PHE A 345 12.08 -10.67 1.14
N MET A 346 13.18 -11.17 1.72
CA MET A 346 13.37 -11.28 3.16
C MET A 346 14.16 -10.05 3.61
N ALA A 347 13.46 -9.02 4.09
CA ALA A 347 14.02 -7.68 4.31
C ALA A 347 14.74 -7.15 3.04
N GLN A 348 16.05 -6.88 3.10
CA GLN A 348 16.83 -6.42 1.93
C GLN A 348 17.38 -7.54 1.05
N LYS A 349 17.26 -8.80 1.48
CA LYS A 349 17.84 -9.93 0.75
C LYS A 349 16.86 -10.53 -0.21
N LYS A 350 17.26 -10.66 -1.48
CA LYS A 350 16.53 -11.43 -2.49
C LYS A 350 16.92 -12.90 -2.34
N ASN A 351 15.96 -13.75 -2.04
CA ASN A 351 16.15 -15.19 -1.99
C ASN A 351 15.39 -15.85 -3.13
N ILE A 352 16.00 -16.81 -3.79
CA ILE A 352 15.30 -17.62 -4.78
C ILE A 352 14.25 -18.45 -4.04
N VAL A 353 13.05 -18.52 -4.61
CA VAL A 353 11.91 -19.25 -4.08
C VAL A 353 11.66 -20.48 -4.92
N ASP A 354 11.67 -21.65 -4.31
CA ASP A 354 11.30 -22.90 -4.99
C ASP A 354 9.79 -23.13 -4.97
N GLU A 355 9.12 -22.79 -3.88
CA GLU A 355 7.66 -22.91 -3.70
C GLU A 355 7.07 -21.64 -3.05
N ALA A 356 5.88 -21.24 -3.47
CA ALA A 356 5.08 -20.22 -2.81
C ALA A 356 3.60 -20.61 -2.79
N TYR A 357 2.87 -20.13 -1.80
CA TYR A 357 1.50 -20.51 -1.50
C TYR A 357 0.59 -19.27 -1.46
N PRO A 358 -0.74 -19.44 -1.49
CA PRO A 358 -1.67 -18.31 -1.41
C PRO A 358 -1.34 -17.36 -0.27
N GLY A 359 -1.35 -16.07 -0.56
CA GLY A 359 -0.89 -15.02 0.35
C GLY A 359 0.57 -14.59 0.12
N ASP A 360 1.42 -15.45 -0.42
CA ASP A 360 2.80 -15.05 -0.75
C ASP A 360 2.86 -14.08 -1.93
N ILE A 361 3.93 -13.31 -1.94
CA ILE A 361 4.29 -12.44 -3.06
C ILE A 361 5.60 -12.92 -3.65
N VAL A 362 5.57 -13.19 -4.95
CA VAL A 362 6.73 -13.69 -5.71
C VAL A 362 7.18 -12.61 -6.68
N GLY A 363 8.46 -12.22 -6.60
CA GLY A 363 9.10 -11.35 -7.57
C GLY A 363 9.60 -12.17 -8.77
N ILE A 364 9.08 -11.89 -9.94
CA ILE A 364 9.47 -12.57 -11.18
C ILE A 364 10.35 -11.62 -12.01
N PRO A 365 11.63 -12.00 -12.28
CA PRO A 365 12.47 -11.24 -13.20
C PRO A 365 11.83 -11.18 -14.58
N ASP A 366 11.71 -9.99 -15.15
CA ASP A 366 11.04 -9.73 -16.42
C ASP A 366 11.86 -8.79 -17.30
N ASN A 367 11.69 -8.94 -18.60
CA ASN A 367 12.30 -8.09 -19.64
C ASN A 367 11.26 -7.18 -20.33
N GLY A 368 10.15 -6.86 -19.66
CA GLY A 368 9.08 -6.02 -20.19
C GLY A 368 7.94 -6.81 -20.84
N ASN A 369 7.74 -8.07 -20.45
CA ASN A 369 6.60 -8.87 -20.92
C ASN A 369 5.34 -8.65 -20.09
N PHE A 370 5.51 -8.37 -18.80
CA PHE A 370 4.40 -8.18 -17.87
C PHE A 370 3.88 -6.74 -17.87
N LYS A 371 2.58 -6.65 -17.62
CA LYS A 371 1.88 -5.42 -17.23
C LYS A 371 1.20 -5.61 -15.89
N ILE A 372 0.93 -4.52 -15.18
CA ILE A 372 0.10 -4.56 -13.97
C ILE A 372 -1.28 -5.08 -14.37
N GLY A 373 -1.84 -6.01 -13.57
CA GLY A 373 -3.09 -6.70 -13.86
C GLY A 373 -2.94 -8.01 -14.62
N ASP A 374 -1.76 -8.32 -15.17
CA ASP A 374 -1.53 -9.62 -15.86
C ASP A 374 -1.73 -10.80 -14.92
N THR A 375 -2.38 -11.83 -15.42
CA THR A 375 -2.67 -13.07 -14.69
C THR A 375 -1.82 -14.22 -15.20
N LEU A 376 -1.34 -15.03 -14.26
CA LEU A 376 -0.65 -16.30 -14.47
C LEU A 376 -1.47 -17.43 -13.88
N THR A 377 -1.68 -18.51 -14.63
CA THR A 377 -2.44 -19.69 -14.18
C THR A 377 -1.84 -20.99 -14.68
N GLU A 378 -2.28 -22.13 -14.13
CA GLU A 378 -1.98 -23.47 -14.65
C GLU A 378 -2.93 -23.92 -15.78
N GLY A 379 -3.62 -22.99 -16.45
CA GLY A 379 -4.38 -23.30 -17.68
C GLY A 379 -5.76 -22.67 -17.75
N GLU A 380 -6.44 -22.44 -16.63
CA GLU A 380 -7.72 -21.74 -16.60
C GLU A 380 -7.56 -20.28 -17.04
N ILE A 381 -8.54 -19.74 -17.76
CA ILE A 381 -8.56 -18.32 -18.14
C ILE A 381 -9.22 -17.56 -17.00
N LEU A 382 -8.43 -16.76 -16.30
CA LEU A 382 -8.88 -15.90 -15.21
C LEU A 382 -8.34 -14.49 -15.43
N HIS A 383 -9.20 -13.48 -15.20
CA HIS A 383 -8.83 -12.07 -15.21
C HIS A 383 -9.17 -11.47 -13.84
N TYR A 384 -8.14 -11.27 -13.02
CA TYR A 384 -8.35 -10.65 -11.72
C TYR A 384 -8.72 -9.18 -11.87
N LYS A 385 -9.75 -8.75 -11.14
CA LYS A 385 -10.18 -7.35 -11.13
C LYS A 385 -9.14 -6.51 -10.38
N GLY A 386 -8.47 -5.62 -11.10
CA GLY A 386 -7.59 -4.61 -10.52
C GLY A 386 -8.38 -3.41 -9.99
N LEU A 387 -7.66 -2.39 -9.51
CA LEU A 387 -8.22 -1.06 -9.35
C LEU A 387 -8.08 -0.30 -10.67
N PRO A 388 -9.11 0.43 -11.09
CA PRO A 388 -9.02 1.29 -12.27
C PRO A 388 -7.96 2.38 -12.06
N SER A 389 -7.28 2.80 -13.13
CA SER A 389 -6.49 4.03 -13.11
C SER A 389 -7.41 5.23 -13.16
N PHE A 390 -7.29 6.10 -12.16
CA PHE A 390 -8.08 7.33 -12.08
C PHE A 390 -7.50 8.42 -12.99
N SER A 391 -8.34 9.37 -13.43
CA SER A 391 -7.88 10.53 -14.17
C SER A 391 -6.81 11.30 -13.38
N PRO A 392 -5.67 11.63 -14.00
CA PRO A 392 -4.65 12.47 -13.37
C PRO A 392 -5.19 13.84 -12.97
N GLU A 393 -4.50 14.47 -12.02
CA GLU A 393 -4.81 15.83 -11.56
C GLU A 393 -3.89 16.89 -12.18
N MET A 394 -2.71 16.47 -12.67
CA MET A 394 -1.71 17.37 -13.27
C MET A 394 -1.18 16.80 -14.59
N PHE A 395 -0.96 17.66 -15.55
CA PHE A 395 -0.52 17.28 -16.88
C PHE A 395 0.63 18.14 -17.36
N LYS A 396 1.64 17.51 -17.99
CA LYS A 396 2.74 18.23 -18.65
C LYS A 396 3.15 17.52 -19.93
N TYR A 397 3.52 18.30 -20.94
CA TYR A 397 4.27 17.72 -22.05
C TYR A 397 5.67 17.32 -21.59
N ILE A 398 6.16 16.20 -22.10
CA ILE A 398 7.55 15.80 -21.94
C ILE A 398 8.30 16.04 -23.23
N GLU A 399 9.38 16.80 -23.16
CA GLU A 399 10.23 17.14 -24.29
C GLU A 399 11.63 16.58 -24.13
N ASN A 400 12.16 16.02 -25.20
CA ASN A 400 13.54 15.57 -25.26
C ASN A 400 14.48 16.78 -25.43
N THR A 401 15.42 16.94 -24.51
CA THR A 401 16.43 18.01 -24.61
C THR A 401 17.72 17.58 -25.33
N ASP A 402 17.91 16.26 -25.55
CA ASP A 402 19.05 15.72 -26.25
C ASP A 402 18.58 14.71 -27.32
N PRO A 403 18.56 15.12 -28.62
CA PRO A 403 18.14 14.27 -29.72
C PRO A 403 18.92 12.95 -29.82
N MET A 404 20.18 12.92 -29.38
CA MET A 404 21.02 11.71 -29.40
C MET A 404 20.57 10.66 -28.37
N LYS A 405 19.78 11.06 -27.39
CA LYS A 405 19.24 10.22 -26.31
C LYS A 405 17.76 9.86 -26.49
N SER A 406 17.19 10.07 -27.70
CA SER A 406 15.76 9.83 -27.94
C SER A 406 15.32 8.39 -27.64
N LYS A 407 16.13 7.38 -27.99
CA LYS A 407 15.83 5.97 -27.70
C LYS A 407 15.86 5.66 -26.19
N GLN A 408 16.79 6.27 -25.47
CA GLN A 408 16.91 6.11 -24.03
C GLN A 408 15.73 6.76 -23.31
N LEU A 409 15.34 7.97 -23.74
CA LEU A 409 14.16 8.67 -23.23
C LEU A 409 12.89 7.86 -23.46
N GLU A 410 12.70 7.37 -24.69
CA GLU A 410 11.54 6.54 -25.03
C GLU A 410 11.45 5.29 -24.17
N LYS A 411 12.57 4.56 -24.04
CA LYS A 411 12.66 3.38 -23.21
C LYS A 411 12.37 3.70 -21.74
N GLY A 412 12.94 4.81 -21.23
CA GLY A 412 12.72 5.25 -19.85
C GLY A 412 11.26 5.59 -19.58
N ILE A 413 10.64 6.36 -20.46
CA ILE A 413 9.20 6.67 -20.35
C ILE A 413 8.39 5.37 -20.35
N GLN A 414 8.64 4.47 -21.29
CA GLN A 414 7.92 3.20 -21.39
C GLN A 414 8.00 2.40 -20.10
N GLN A 415 9.19 2.20 -19.55
CA GLN A 415 9.40 1.40 -18.34
C GLN A 415 8.80 2.06 -17.10
N LEU A 416 8.94 3.39 -16.94
CA LEU A 416 8.32 4.10 -15.82
C LEU A 416 6.79 4.05 -15.87
N MET A 417 6.21 4.08 -17.09
CA MET A 417 4.76 3.91 -17.23
C MET A 417 4.34 2.45 -16.99
N ASP A 418 5.18 1.46 -17.35
CA ASP A 418 4.92 0.04 -17.02
C ASP A 418 4.90 -0.21 -15.50
N GLU A 419 5.71 0.53 -14.74
CA GLU A 419 5.65 0.55 -13.27
C GLU A 419 4.40 1.25 -12.73
N GLY A 420 3.66 1.97 -13.57
CA GLY A 420 2.51 2.76 -13.17
C GLY A 420 2.86 4.01 -12.35
N VAL A 421 4.06 4.56 -12.51
CA VAL A 421 4.47 5.81 -11.82
C VAL A 421 3.62 6.99 -12.24
N ALA A 422 3.16 7.01 -13.51
CA ALA A 422 2.30 8.03 -14.08
C ALA A 422 1.54 7.46 -15.28
N GLN A 423 0.69 8.27 -15.89
CA GLN A 423 -0.05 7.90 -17.11
C GLN A 423 0.50 8.64 -18.32
N LEU A 424 0.57 7.94 -19.45
CA LEU A 424 1.01 8.49 -20.74
C LEU A 424 -0.16 8.64 -21.69
N PHE A 425 -0.29 9.84 -22.24
CA PHE A 425 -1.22 10.14 -23.31
C PHE A 425 -0.45 10.68 -24.52
N VAL A 426 -0.89 10.34 -25.71
CA VAL A 426 -0.35 10.90 -26.95
C VAL A 426 -1.44 11.74 -27.61
N ASN A 427 -1.22 13.05 -27.71
CA ASN A 427 -2.17 13.95 -28.34
C ASN A 427 -2.28 13.62 -29.83
N GLN A 428 -3.50 13.34 -30.33
CA GLN A 428 -3.73 12.91 -31.71
C GLN A 428 -3.52 14.03 -32.73
N PHE A 429 -3.66 15.29 -32.31
CA PHE A 429 -3.52 16.44 -33.21
C PHE A 429 -2.06 16.77 -33.54
N ASN A 430 -1.17 16.73 -32.53
CA ASN A 430 0.22 17.16 -32.68
C ASN A 430 1.26 16.07 -32.40
N GLY A 431 0.83 14.86 -32.01
CA GLY A 431 1.70 13.72 -31.69
C GLY A 431 2.55 13.88 -30.41
N ARG A 432 2.37 14.97 -29.67
CA ARG A 432 3.16 15.21 -28.45
C ARG A 432 2.74 14.28 -27.30
N LYS A 433 3.71 13.88 -26.52
CA LYS A 433 3.51 13.05 -25.34
C LYS A 433 3.17 13.90 -24.13
N ILE A 434 2.12 13.50 -23.42
CA ILE A 434 1.63 14.13 -22.21
C ILE A 434 1.77 13.12 -21.08
N ILE A 435 2.41 13.53 -20.00
CA ILE A 435 2.47 12.76 -18.76
C ILE A 435 1.43 13.32 -17.80
N GLY A 436 0.55 12.44 -17.33
CA GLY A 436 -0.44 12.74 -16.31
C GLY A 436 -0.04 12.14 -14.96
N THR A 437 -0.11 12.93 -13.90
CA THR A 437 0.27 12.55 -12.53
C THR A 437 -0.79 13.00 -11.53
N VAL A 438 -0.75 12.44 -10.32
CA VAL A 438 -1.57 12.91 -9.19
C VAL A 438 -0.97 14.20 -8.59
N GLY A 439 0.35 14.31 -8.56
CA GLY A 439 1.00 15.46 -7.96
C GLY A 439 2.34 15.86 -8.57
N GLN A 440 2.85 17.02 -8.13
CA GLN A 440 4.06 17.62 -8.67
C GLN A 440 5.31 16.77 -8.43
N LEU A 441 5.40 16.09 -7.28
CA LEU A 441 6.56 15.32 -6.90
C LEU A 441 6.82 14.14 -7.86
N GLN A 442 5.78 13.57 -8.45
CA GLN A 442 5.94 12.50 -9.45
C GLN A 442 6.72 12.98 -10.69
N PHE A 443 6.48 14.20 -11.16
CA PHE A 443 7.28 14.77 -12.27
C PHE A 443 8.76 14.88 -11.93
N GLU A 444 9.08 15.27 -10.71
CA GLU A 444 10.47 15.37 -10.26
C GLU A 444 11.13 14.00 -10.13
N VAL A 445 10.39 13.00 -9.62
CA VAL A 445 10.86 11.62 -9.55
C VAL A 445 11.09 11.04 -10.95
N ILE A 446 10.16 11.24 -11.88
CA ILE A 446 10.30 10.79 -13.27
C ILE A 446 11.53 11.44 -13.93
N GLN A 447 11.70 12.75 -13.77
CA GLN A 447 12.85 13.47 -14.35
C GLN A 447 14.18 12.98 -13.77
N TYR A 448 14.23 12.79 -12.44
CA TYR A 448 15.40 12.26 -11.75
C TYR A 448 15.75 10.85 -12.26
N ARG A 449 14.77 9.95 -12.34
CA ARG A 449 14.96 8.58 -12.79
C ARG A 449 15.36 8.50 -14.27
N LEU A 450 14.74 9.30 -15.15
CA LEU A 450 15.13 9.39 -16.56
C LEU A 450 16.60 9.78 -16.73
N LEU A 451 17.06 10.74 -15.92
CA LEU A 451 18.45 11.17 -15.96
C LEU A 451 19.41 10.11 -15.41
N HIS A 452 19.16 9.57 -14.22
CA HIS A 452 20.11 8.73 -13.49
C HIS A 452 20.08 7.27 -13.91
N GLU A 453 18.90 6.75 -14.28
CA GLU A 453 18.74 5.34 -14.66
C GLU A 453 18.89 5.12 -16.17
N TYR A 454 18.49 6.10 -16.98
CA TYR A 454 18.46 5.98 -18.46
C TYR A 454 19.46 6.90 -19.16
N GLY A 455 20.06 7.86 -18.43
CA GLY A 455 20.98 8.85 -18.99
C GLY A 455 20.30 9.80 -19.97
N ALA A 456 18.99 10.01 -19.84
CA ALA A 456 18.18 10.84 -20.71
C ALA A 456 17.65 12.08 -19.97
N GLN A 457 17.88 13.25 -20.54
CA GLN A 457 17.35 14.51 -20.01
C GLN A 457 16.03 14.86 -20.68
N CYS A 458 15.08 15.33 -19.88
CA CYS A 458 13.82 15.85 -20.37
C CYS A 458 13.53 17.25 -19.79
N ARG A 459 12.65 17.98 -20.47
CA ARG A 459 12.07 19.22 -20.01
C ARG A 459 10.55 19.07 -19.90
N TRP A 460 9.98 19.65 -18.87
CA TRP A 460 8.54 19.73 -18.68
C TRP A 460 8.00 21.05 -19.22
N GLU A 461 6.96 20.97 -20.05
CA GLU A 461 6.16 22.10 -20.45
C GLU A 461 4.78 21.96 -19.79
N PRO A 462 4.38 22.89 -18.92
CA PRO A 462 3.08 22.82 -18.25
C PRO A 462 1.93 22.80 -19.24
N LEU A 463 0.91 22.00 -18.96
CA LEU A 463 -0.31 21.90 -19.73
C LEU A 463 -1.50 22.05 -18.78
N SER A 464 -2.29 23.10 -19.00
CA SER A 464 -3.48 23.35 -18.20
C SER A 464 -4.61 22.49 -18.71
N LEU A 465 -4.88 21.37 -18.04
CA LEU A 465 -6.02 20.49 -18.26
C LEU A 465 -6.77 20.27 -16.95
N TYR A 466 -8.06 20.12 -17.06
CA TYR A 466 -8.94 19.85 -15.92
C TYR A 466 -9.05 18.34 -15.65
N LYS A 467 -9.34 17.53 -16.71
CA LYS A 467 -9.54 16.08 -16.60
C LYS A 467 -9.19 15.35 -17.90
N ALA A 468 -8.69 14.13 -17.75
CA ALA A 468 -8.65 13.14 -18.81
C ALA A 468 -9.88 12.23 -18.68
N CYS A 469 -10.63 12.07 -19.76
CA CYS A 469 -11.85 11.25 -19.77
C CYS A 469 -11.71 10.19 -20.86
N TRP A 470 -11.78 8.91 -20.49
CA TRP A 470 -11.92 7.84 -21.46
C TRP A 470 -13.32 7.88 -22.04
N ILE A 471 -13.42 7.82 -23.34
CA ILE A 471 -14.70 7.95 -24.04
C ILE A 471 -15.07 6.67 -24.76
N GLU A 472 -16.34 6.33 -24.69
CA GLU A 472 -16.91 5.23 -25.47
C GLU A 472 -18.33 5.60 -25.97
N SER A 473 -18.77 4.94 -27.01
CA SER A 473 -20.13 5.04 -27.52
C SER A 473 -20.53 3.75 -28.21
N ASP A 474 -21.78 3.37 -28.04
CA ASP A 474 -22.41 2.29 -28.79
C ASP A 474 -22.75 2.73 -30.24
N ASP A 475 -22.65 4.05 -30.52
CA ASP A 475 -22.87 4.68 -31.82
C ASP A 475 -21.53 5.15 -32.38
N SER A 476 -21.00 4.37 -33.33
CA SER A 476 -19.68 4.66 -33.96
C SER A 476 -19.68 5.96 -34.76
N GLU A 477 -20.81 6.37 -35.36
CA GLU A 477 -20.90 7.62 -36.13
C GLU A 477 -20.85 8.82 -35.15
N ALA A 478 -21.52 8.72 -34.00
CA ALA A 478 -21.47 9.74 -32.97
C ALA A 478 -20.07 9.89 -32.38
N LEU A 479 -19.35 8.77 -32.19
CA LEU A 479 -17.97 8.79 -31.71
C LEU A 479 -17.02 9.47 -32.69
N GLU A 480 -17.11 9.13 -33.96
CA GLU A 480 -16.28 9.76 -35.01
C GLU A 480 -16.61 11.25 -35.20
N ALA A 481 -17.89 11.63 -35.14
CA ALA A 481 -18.30 13.04 -35.14
C ALA A 481 -17.73 13.82 -33.97
N PHE A 482 -17.73 13.22 -32.78
CA PHE A 482 -17.14 13.79 -31.58
C PHE A 482 -15.63 14.00 -31.77
N LYS A 483 -14.89 12.97 -32.13
CA LYS A 483 -13.44 13.02 -32.40
C LYS A 483 -13.07 14.10 -33.40
N LYS A 484 -13.82 14.20 -34.49
CA LYS A 484 -13.62 15.22 -35.52
C LYS A 484 -13.84 16.64 -34.99
N ARG A 485 -14.91 16.83 -34.21
CA ARG A 485 -15.25 18.17 -33.67
C ARG A 485 -14.29 18.59 -32.53
N LYS A 486 -13.81 17.63 -31.74
CA LYS A 486 -12.92 17.85 -30.59
C LYS A 486 -11.45 17.44 -30.85
N HIS A 487 -11.04 17.33 -32.10
CA HIS A 487 -9.76 16.74 -32.53
C HIS A 487 -8.51 17.28 -31.80
N GLN A 488 -8.51 18.57 -31.41
CA GLN A 488 -7.38 19.19 -30.66
C GLN A 488 -7.26 18.65 -29.22
N PHE A 489 -8.36 18.18 -28.65
CA PHE A 489 -8.46 17.66 -27.29
C PHE A 489 -8.43 16.14 -27.24
N MET A 490 -8.27 15.50 -28.39
CA MET A 490 -8.20 14.04 -28.46
C MET A 490 -6.78 13.54 -28.24
N ALA A 491 -6.68 12.52 -27.42
CA ALA A 491 -5.47 11.76 -27.18
C ALA A 491 -5.76 10.26 -27.19
N VAL A 492 -4.72 9.46 -27.23
CA VAL A 492 -4.79 8.03 -26.95
C VAL A 492 -3.93 7.71 -25.75
N ASP A 493 -4.40 6.77 -24.94
CA ASP A 493 -3.58 6.21 -23.86
C ASP A 493 -2.64 5.11 -24.41
N ARG A 494 -1.92 4.45 -23.52
CA ARG A 494 -0.95 3.39 -23.89
C ARG A 494 -1.58 2.15 -24.51
N GLU A 495 -2.83 1.88 -24.18
CA GLU A 495 -3.62 0.75 -24.70
C GLU A 495 -4.32 1.11 -26.02
N GLY A 496 -4.14 2.35 -26.52
CA GLY A 496 -4.76 2.85 -27.73
C GLY A 496 -6.22 3.27 -27.55
N ARG A 497 -6.70 3.44 -26.32
CA ARG A 497 -8.07 3.88 -26.03
C ARG A 497 -8.18 5.38 -26.24
N ASP A 498 -9.32 5.80 -26.76
CA ASP A 498 -9.60 7.21 -26.97
C ASP A 498 -9.82 7.97 -25.66
N VAL A 499 -9.13 9.08 -25.50
CA VAL A 499 -9.19 9.94 -24.32
C VAL A 499 -9.48 11.37 -24.75
N PHE A 500 -10.49 11.96 -24.15
CA PHE A 500 -10.80 13.38 -24.27
C PHE A 500 -10.11 14.16 -23.13
N LEU A 501 -9.25 15.09 -23.47
CA LEU A 501 -8.51 15.94 -22.53
C LEU A 501 -9.26 17.27 -22.37
N ALA A 502 -10.12 17.36 -21.37
CA ALA A 502 -10.86 18.58 -21.08
C ALA A 502 -9.96 19.65 -20.42
N ASP A 503 -9.92 20.86 -20.96
CA ASP A 503 -9.14 21.98 -20.41
C ASP A 503 -9.84 22.66 -19.22
N SER A 504 -11.17 22.51 -19.13
CA SER A 504 -11.98 23.08 -18.04
C SER A 504 -13.23 22.23 -17.76
N ASN A 505 -13.81 22.41 -16.57
CA ASN A 505 -15.06 21.78 -16.23
C ASN A 505 -16.19 22.22 -17.18
N TYR A 506 -16.18 23.49 -17.61
CA TYR A 506 -17.16 24.00 -18.56
C TYR A 506 -17.09 23.27 -19.90
N VAL A 507 -15.87 23.09 -20.46
CA VAL A 507 -15.69 22.37 -21.73
C VAL A 507 -16.13 20.91 -21.62
N LEU A 508 -15.91 20.28 -20.47
CA LEU A 508 -16.39 18.92 -20.21
C LEU A 508 -17.93 18.86 -20.19
N GLN A 509 -18.58 19.74 -19.45
CA GLN A 509 -20.05 19.80 -19.37
C GLN A 509 -20.69 20.08 -20.73
N MET A 510 -20.12 21.01 -21.52
CA MET A 510 -20.54 21.27 -22.88
C MET A 510 -20.37 20.05 -23.79
N ALA A 511 -19.25 19.33 -23.66
CA ALA A 511 -19.04 18.11 -24.43
C ALA A 511 -20.06 17.02 -24.11
N GLN A 512 -20.40 16.85 -22.82
CA GLN A 512 -21.43 15.91 -22.36
C GLN A 512 -22.84 16.31 -22.85
N SER A 513 -23.15 17.61 -22.86
CA SER A 513 -24.44 18.12 -23.32
C SER A 513 -24.60 18.02 -24.83
N ASP A 514 -23.56 18.40 -25.60
CA ASP A 514 -23.59 18.39 -27.07
C ASP A 514 -23.60 16.97 -27.66
N PHE A 515 -23.03 16.00 -26.91
CA PHE A 515 -22.88 14.61 -27.36
C PHE A 515 -23.42 13.61 -26.34
N PRO A 516 -24.73 13.53 -26.11
CA PRO A 516 -25.34 12.69 -25.08
C PRO A 516 -25.16 11.18 -25.31
N LYS A 517 -24.74 10.76 -26.53
CA LYS A 517 -24.45 9.37 -26.86
C LYS A 517 -23.02 8.95 -26.49
N ILE A 518 -22.16 9.91 -26.09
CA ILE A 518 -20.80 9.62 -25.66
C ILE A 518 -20.81 9.45 -24.14
N LYS A 519 -20.28 8.33 -23.66
CA LYS A 519 -20.04 8.08 -22.25
C LYS A 519 -18.63 8.58 -21.92
N PHE A 520 -18.51 9.32 -20.80
CA PHE A 520 -17.26 9.89 -20.32
C PHE A 520 -16.90 9.24 -18.99
N HIS A 521 -15.81 8.50 -18.95
CA HIS A 521 -15.31 7.80 -17.78
C HIS A 521 -14.11 8.53 -17.18
N PHE A 522 -14.09 8.69 -15.86
CA PHE A 522 -12.99 9.35 -15.13
C PHE A 522 -11.96 8.35 -14.60
N SER A 523 -12.12 7.11 -14.93
CA SER A 523 -11.21 6.01 -14.65
C SER A 523 -11.13 5.08 -15.85
N SER A 524 -9.98 4.43 -16.02
CA SER A 524 -9.82 3.35 -17.00
C SER A 524 -10.01 2.01 -16.29
N GLU A 525 -10.70 1.08 -16.91
CA GLU A 525 -10.72 -0.32 -16.46
C GLU A 525 -9.55 -1.06 -17.12
N TYR A 526 -8.82 -1.90 -16.34
CA TYR A 526 -7.77 -2.77 -16.83
C TYR A 526 -8.30 -4.19 -17.05
#